data_1fdefea6b5d7a746b2ee1166d7a409cb
#
_entry.id   1fdefea6b5d7a746b2ee1166d7a409cb
#
_cell.length_a   1.000
_cell.length_b   1.000
_cell.length_c   1.000
_cell.angle_alpha   90.00
_cell.angle_beta   90.00
_cell.angle_gamma   90.00
#
_symmetry.space_group_name_H-M   'P 1'
#
loop_
_entity.id
_entity.type
_entity.pdbx_description
1 polymer ?
#
loop_
_entity_poly.entity_id
_entity_poly.type
_entity_poly.pdbx_seq_one_letter_code
_entity_poly.pdbx_strand_id
1 'polypeptide(L)'
;MEIGRNRHNRLVLLEAGRSLDRAFSVRELHSAARAAAPKLGLTTAYRAVERWRDEGFVEDAGSREGEAVYVMCSAQGHHHHVVCVECGATALLEGCALESVRRASAGAGFELLDTALAALPARCADCARGHAS
;
A
#
# COMPACT_ATOMS: atom_id res chain seq x y z
N MET A 1 9.22 -2.96 -30.26
CA MET A 1 10.10 -3.73 -29.36
C MET A 1 10.05 -3.20 -27.95
N GLU A 2 10.38 -1.92 -27.74
CA GLU A 2 10.27 -1.33 -26.42
C GLU A 2 8.84 -1.28 -25.92
N ILE A 3 7.87 -1.07 -26.82
CA ILE A 3 6.45 -1.04 -26.45
C ILE A 3 6.03 -2.40 -25.91
N GLY A 4 6.46 -3.49 -26.53
CA GLY A 4 6.16 -4.83 -26.07
C GLY A 4 6.80 -5.14 -24.72
N ARG A 5 8.05 -4.72 -24.54
CA ARG A 5 8.76 -4.90 -23.28
C ARG A 5 8.10 -4.10 -22.15
N ASN A 6 7.73 -2.86 -22.43
CA ASN A 6 7.08 -2.02 -21.43
C ASN A 6 5.72 -2.59 -21.01
N ARG A 7 4.97 -3.11 -21.99
CA ARG A 7 3.70 -3.76 -21.66
C ARG A 7 3.91 -5.00 -20.81
N HIS A 8 4.87 -5.82 -21.16
CA HIS A 8 5.20 -7.02 -20.42
C HIS A 8 5.62 -6.67 -18.98
N ASN A 9 6.52 -5.70 -18.84
CA ASN A 9 6.99 -5.26 -17.53
C ASN A 9 5.85 -4.75 -16.66
N ARG A 10 4.93 -3.98 -17.25
CA ARG A 10 3.78 -3.46 -16.50
C ARG A 10 2.87 -4.57 -16.00
N LEU A 11 2.63 -5.56 -16.84
CA LEU A 11 1.78 -6.69 -16.46
C LEU A 11 2.43 -7.53 -15.36
N VAL A 12 3.74 -7.77 -15.49
CA VAL A 12 4.48 -8.53 -14.47
C VAL A 12 4.45 -7.81 -13.14
N LEU A 13 4.70 -6.49 -13.15
CA LEU A 13 4.66 -5.69 -11.92
C LEU A 13 3.28 -5.68 -11.29
N LEU A 14 2.24 -5.53 -12.10
CA LEU A 14 0.87 -5.50 -11.60
C LEU A 14 0.49 -6.84 -10.96
N GLU A 15 0.85 -7.94 -11.60
CA GLU A 15 0.58 -9.25 -11.06
C GLU A 15 1.37 -9.50 -9.78
N ALA A 16 2.64 -9.07 -9.74
CA ALA A 16 3.44 -9.17 -8.53
C ALA A 16 2.80 -8.38 -7.38
N GLY A 17 2.34 -7.16 -7.66
CA GLY A 17 1.67 -6.34 -6.65
C GLY A 17 0.41 -6.98 -6.13
N ARG A 18 -0.38 -7.57 -7.02
CA ARG A 18 -1.63 -8.23 -6.63
C ARG A 18 -1.40 -9.49 -5.81
N SER A 19 -0.27 -10.16 -6.02
CA SER A 19 0.06 -11.37 -5.28
C SER A 19 0.61 -11.08 -3.89
N LEU A 20 1.08 -9.84 -3.66
CA LEU A 20 1.54 -9.43 -2.34
C LEU A 20 0.32 -8.96 -1.55
N ASP A 21 -0.15 -9.80 -0.63
CA ASP A 21 -1.37 -9.54 0.13
C ASP A 21 -1.13 -8.74 1.40
N ARG A 22 -0.09 -7.92 1.39
CA ARG A 22 0.31 -7.07 2.51
C ARG A 22 0.94 -5.80 1.97
N ALA A 23 1.20 -4.82 2.85
CA ALA A 23 1.92 -3.62 2.46
C ALA A 23 3.32 -3.98 1.98
N PHE A 24 3.76 -3.36 0.90
CA PHE A 24 5.04 -3.67 0.26
C PHE A 24 5.80 -2.40 -0.08
N SER A 25 7.13 -2.49 0.00
CA SER A 25 8.01 -1.45 -0.51
C SER A 25 8.20 -1.67 -2.02
N VAL A 26 8.71 -0.65 -2.71
CA VAL A 26 9.04 -0.80 -4.13
C VAL A 26 10.09 -1.89 -4.33
N ARG A 27 11.04 -2.02 -3.40
CA ARG A 27 12.07 -3.05 -3.48
C ARG A 27 11.47 -4.45 -3.38
N GLU A 28 10.49 -4.63 -2.51
CA GLU A 28 9.80 -5.92 -2.40
C GLU A 28 9.01 -6.25 -3.66
N LEU A 29 8.34 -5.24 -4.23
CA LEU A 29 7.64 -5.40 -5.50
C LEU A 29 8.60 -5.80 -6.61
N HIS A 30 9.73 -5.10 -6.70
CA HIS A 30 10.76 -5.38 -7.70
C HIS A 30 11.29 -6.81 -7.57
N SER A 31 11.59 -7.23 -6.34
CA SER A 31 12.08 -8.59 -6.10
C SER A 31 11.07 -9.64 -6.53
N ALA A 32 9.79 -9.42 -6.23
CA ALA A 32 8.73 -10.35 -6.61
C ALA A 32 8.57 -10.42 -8.13
N ALA A 33 8.68 -9.26 -8.81
CA ALA A 33 8.51 -9.20 -10.25
C ALA A 33 9.67 -9.80 -11.01
N ARG A 34 10.86 -9.81 -10.46
CA ARG A 34 12.06 -10.31 -11.13
C ARG A 34 12.02 -11.80 -11.42
N ALA A 35 11.18 -12.55 -10.73
CA ALA A 35 11.00 -13.96 -11.02
C ALA A 35 10.50 -14.17 -12.46
N ALA A 36 9.61 -13.30 -12.94
CA ALA A 36 9.06 -13.38 -14.28
C ALA A 36 9.74 -12.40 -15.26
N ALA A 37 10.46 -11.40 -14.75
CA ALA A 37 11.15 -10.40 -15.58
C ALA A 37 12.52 -10.10 -14.99
N PRO A 38 13.51 -10.99 -15.18
CA PRO A 38 14.82 -10.87 -14.53
C PRO A 38 15.59 -9.61 -14.84
N LYS A 39 15.29 -8.97 -15.97
CA LYS A 39 15.99 -7.74 -16.38
C LYS A 39 15.26 -6.46 -15.99
N LEU A 40 14.14 -6.60 -15.28
CA LEU A 40 13.36 -5.44 -14.87
C LEU A 40 14.14 -4.62 -13.86
N GLY A 41 14.31 -3.32 -14.14
CA GLY A 41 15.06 -2.43 -13.27
C GLY A 41 14.24 -1.86 -12.14
N LEU A 42 14.92 -1.47 -11.06
CA LEU A 42 14.28 -0.88 -9.90
C LEU A 42 13.59 0.44 -10.25
N THR A 43 14.20 1.25 -11.11
CA THR A 43 13.61 2.52 -11.54
C THR A 43 12.25 2.30 -12.21
N THR A 44 12.15 1.24 -13.01
CA THR A 44 10.89 0.90 -13.67
C THR A 44 9.81 0.57 -12.63
N ALA A 45 10.18 -0.14 -11.57
CA ALA A 45 9.25 -0.46 -10.49
C ALA A 45 8.79 0.82 -9.76
N TYR A 46 9.70 1.75 -9.47
CA TYR A 46 9.35 3.02 -8.85
C TYR A 46 8.36 3.82 -9.71
N ARG A 47 8.62 3.88 -11.02
CA ARG A 47 7.73 4.60 -11.95
C ARG A 47 6.35 3.97 -12.02
N ALA A 48 6.30 2.65 -11.95
CA ALA A 48 5.02 1.94 -11.96
C ALA A 48 4.19 2.29 -10.72
N VAL A 49 4.81 2.28 -9.54
CA VAL A 49 4.11 2.60 -8.30
C VAL A 49 3.63 4.06 -8.31
N GLU A 50 4.44 4.98 -8.78
CA GLU A 50 4.03 6.38 -8.90
C GLU A 50 2.79 6.53 -9.79
N ARG A 51 2.79 5.82 -10.93
CA ARG A 51 1.64 5.84 -11.83
C ARG A 51 0.41 5.25 -11.15
N TRP A 52 0.57 4.13 -10.47
CA TRP A 52 -0.55 3.49 -9.76
C TRP A 52 -1.12 4.39 -8.68
N ARG A 53 -0.27 5.15 -7.98
CA ARG A 53 -0.76 6.13 -7.00
C ARG A 53 -1.62 7.19 -7.67
N ASP A 54 -1.13 7.74 -8.78
CA ASP A 54 -1.85 8.76 -9.52
C ASP A 54 -3.18 8.23 -10.05
N GLU A 55 -3.21 6.97 -10.44
CA GLU A 55 -4.41 6.33 -10.99
C GLU A 55 -5.33 5.75 -9.92
N GLY A 56 -4.89 5.73 -8.67
CA GLY A 56 -5.72 5.24 -7.57
C GLY A 56 -5.67 3.73 -7.34
N PHE A 57 -4.69 3.03 -7.91
CA PHE A 57 -4.54 1.59 -7.71
C PHE A 57 -3.74 1.21 -6.48
N VAL A 58 -2.93 2.11 -5.95
CA VAL A 58 -2.21 1.89 -4.70
C VAL A 58 -2.40 3.08 -3.79
N GLU A 59 -2.25 2.84 -2.50
CA GLU A 59 -2.30 3.88 -1.49
C GLU A 59 -1.06 3.81 -0.64
N ASP A 60 -0.64 4.97 -0.12
CA ASP A 60 0.46 5.04 0.84
C ASP A 60 0.07 4.30 2.11
N ALA A 61 0.95 3.45 2.60
CA ALA A 61 0.71 2.65 3.80
C ALA A 61 1.74 2.93 4.90
N GLY A 62 2.36 4.11 4.87
CA GLY A 62 3.36 4.51 5.85
C GLY A 62 4.76 4.08 5.45
N SER A 63 5.57 3.72 6.44
CA SER A 63 6.93 3.28 6.19
C SER A 63 7.27 2.11 7.10
N ARG A 64 8.22 1.30 6.66
CA ARG A 64 8.75 0.19 7.42
C ARG A 64 10.25 0.17 7.22
N GLU A 65 10.99 0.21 8.32
CA GLU A 65 12.46 0.26 8.28
C GLU A 65 13.01 1.39 7.40
N GLY A 66 12.32 2.55 7.43
CA GLY A 66 12.76 3.72 6.68
C GLY A 66 12.35 3.74 5.21
N GLU A 67 11.68 2.72 4.72
CA GLU A 67 11.21 2.68 3.34
C GLU A 67 9.70 2.89 3.28
N ALA A 68 9.25 3.69 2.32
CA ALA A 68 7.83 3.86 2.06
C ALA A 68 7.21 2.53 1.63
N VAL A 69 6.04 2.23 2.15
CA VAL A 69 5.30 1.04 1.77
C VAL A 69 3.92 1.42 1.26
N TYR A 70 3.35 0.53 0.46
CA TYR A 70 2.10 0.77 -0.27
C TYR A 70 1.20 -0.46 -0.19
N VAL A 71 -0.09 -0.24 -0.38
CA VAL A 71 -1.03 -1.35 -0.51
C VAL A 71 -1.78 -1.22 -1.83
N MET A 72 -1.98 -2.34 -2.53
CA MET A 72 -2.84 -2.38 -3.70
C MET A 72 -4.27 -2.27 -3.22
N CYS A 73 -4.99 -1.32 -3.78
CA CYS A 73 -6.39 -1.13 -3.42
C CYS A 73 -7.15 -0.55 -4.59
N SER A 74 -8.21 -1.23 -5.02
CA SER A 74 -9.10 -0.73 -6.04
C SER A 74 -10.47 -0.38 -5.46
N ALA A 75 -10.60 -0.36 -4.13
CA ALA A 75 -11.85 -0.01 -3.48
C ALA A 75 -12.22 1.43 -3.78
N GLN A 76 -13.49 1.67 -4.08
CA GLN A 76 -13.99 3.00 -4.36
C GLN A 76 -14.76 3.53 -3.16
N GLY A 77 -14.86 4.84 -3.09
CA GLY A 77 -15.56 5.49 -1.99
C GLY A 77 -14.65 5.69 -0.79
N HIS A 78 -15.27 6.02 0.31
CA HIS A 78 -14.55 6.35 1.53
C HIS A 78 -14.14 5.07 2.25
N HIS A 79 -12.85 4.87 2.44
CA HIS A 79 -12.33 3.68 3.12
C HIS A 79 -11.00 3.98 3.81
N HIS A 80 -10.62 3.11 4.73
CA HIS A 80 -9.34 3.17 5.43
C HIS A 80 -8.75 1.78 5.50
N HIS A 81 -7.44 1.72 5.66
CA HIS A 81 -6.72 0.46 5.89
C HIS A 81 -6.04 0.49 7.24
N VAL A 82 -6.01 -0.64 7.94
CA VAL A 82 -5.05 -0.81 9.03
C VAL A 82 -3.88 -1.60 8.47
N VAL A 83 -2.68 -1.23 8.89
CA VAL A 83 -1.43 -1.84 8.42
C VAL A 83 -0.59 -2.22 9.61
N CYS A 84 -0.21 -3.49 9.72
CA CYS A 84 0.66 -3.92 10.80
C CYS A 84 2.06 -3.33 10.59
N VAL A 85 2.55 -2.61 11.59
CA VAL A 85 3.87 -1.98 11.51
C VAL A 85 5.01 -3.00 11.55
N GLU A 86 4.75 -4.22 11.96
CA GLU A 86 5.78 -5.24 12.07
C GLU A 86 5.85 -6.16 10.84
N CYS A 87 4.72 -6.70 10.40
CA CYS A 87 4.72 -7.67 9.30
C CYS A 87 4.10 -7.16 8.00
N GLY A 88 3.46 -5.98 8.02
CA GLY A 88 2.83 -5.41 6.84
C GLY A 88 1.45 -5.96 6.51
N ALA A 89 0.89 -6.84 7.35
CA ALA A 89 -0.47 -7.35 7.13
C ALA A 89 -1.45 -6.18 7.10
N THR A 90 -2.45 -6.25 6.24
CA THR A 90 -3.43 -5.18 6.07
C THR A 90 -4.85 -5.69 6.19
N ALA A 91 -5.73 -4.79 6.56
CA ALA A 91 -7.17 -5.06 6.53
C ALA A 91 -7.88 -3.80 6.07
N LEU A 92 -8.91 -3.97 5.25
CA LEU A 92 -9.73 -2.86 4.78
C LEU A 92 -10.84 -2.61 5.80
N LEU A 93 -10.98 -1.36 6.20
CA LEU A 93 -12.07 -0.90 7.06
C LEU A 93 -13.09 -0.19 6.17
N GLU A 94 -14.22 -0.81 5.96
CA GLU A 94 -15.25 -0.24 5.11
C GLU A 94 -16.01 0.88 5.80
N GLY A 95 -16.50 1.83 5.01
CA GLY A 95 -17.25 2.96 5.50
C GLY A 95 -16.35 3.96 6.22
N CYS A 96 -16.96 4.82 7.02
CA CYS A 96 -16.22 5.85 7.74
C CYS A 96 -16.00 5.43 9.19
N ALA A 97 -14.94 4.64 9.41
CA ALA A 97 -14.58 4.21 10.76
C ALA A 97 -14.13 5.35 11.65
N LEU A 98 -13.82 6.51 11.08
CA LEU A 98 -13.31 7.67 11.81
C LEU A 98 -14.33 8.78 11.98
N GLU A 99 -15.60 8.51 11.73
CA GLU A 99 -16.63 9.55 11.79
C GLU A 99 -16.72 10.20 13.17
N SER A 100 -16.67 9.40 14.23
CA SER A 100 -16.70 9.93 15.59
C SER A 100 -15.48 10.79 15.91
N VAL A 101 -14.30 10.38 15.41
CA VAL A 101 -13.08 11.16 15.59
C VAL A 101 -13.18 12.47 14.80
N ARG A 102 -13.72 12.43 13.61
CA ARG A 102 -13.92 13.63 12.79
C ARG A 102 -14.84 14.63 13.49
N ARG A 103 -15.94 14.15 14.05
CA ARG A 103 -16.87 15.01 14.78
C ARG A 103 -16.24 15.60 16.04
N ALA A 104 -15.51 14.79 16.77
CA ALA A 104 -14.82 15.27 17.97
C ALA A 104 -13.77 16.32 17.62
N SER A 105 -13.03 16.10 16.52
CA SER A 105 -12.03 17.05 16.05
C SER A 105 -12.66 18.37 15.65
N ALA A 106 -13.77 18.32 14.91
CA ALA A 106 -14.49 19.52 14.51
C ALA A 106 -15.00 20.31 15.70
N GLY A 107 -15.52 19.61 16.74
CA GLY A 107 -15.96 20.24 17.96
C GLY A 107 -14.84 20.92 18.72
N ALA A 108 -13.62 20.46 18.55
CA ALA A 108 -12.44 21.08 19.16
C ALA A 108 -11.79 22.15 18.28
N GLY A 109 -12.35 22.41 17.09
CA GLY A 109 -11.85 23.43 16.18
C GLY A 109 -10.81 22.92 15.19
N PHE A 110 -10.76 21.60 14.95
CA PHE A 110 -9.76 21.00 14.05
C PHE A 110 -10.43 20.28 12.91
N GLU A 111 -9.79 20.32 11.75
CA GLU A 111 -10.18 19.54 10.58
C GLU A 111 -9.30 18.29 10.51
N LEU A 112 -9.94 17.13 10.50
CA LEU A 112 -9.20 15.86 10.39
C LEU A 112 -8.78 15.66 8.94
N LEU A 113 -7.50 15.36 8.70
CA LEU A 113 -6.97 15.17 7.36
C LEU A 113 -7.11 13.71 6.93
N ASP A 114 -8.14 13.43 6.16
CA ASP A 114 -8.45 12.07 5.72
C ASP A 114 -7.33 11.43 4.92
N THR A 115 -6.66 12.21 4.06
CA THR A 115 -5.58 11.68 3.24
C THR A 115 -4.42 11.15 4.07
N ALA A 116 -4.20 11.74 5.24
CA ALA A 116 -3.16 11.26 6.15
C ALA A 116 -3.57 10.00 6.92
N LEU A 117 -4.85 9.65 6.87
CA LEU A 117 -5.42 8.54 7.63
C LEU A 117 -5.88 7.40 6.75
N ALA A 118 -5.49 7.39 5.48
CA ALA A 118 -5.83 6.29 4.58
C ALA A 118 -5.26 4.96 5.10
N ALA A 119 -4.09 5.01 5.72
CA ALA A 119 -3.46 3.83 6.32
C ALA A 119 -3.22 4.12 7.81
N LEU A 120 -3.83 3.31 8.66
CA LEU A 120 -3.72 3.46 10.11
C LEU A 120 -2.69 2.47 10.64
N PRO A 121 -1.64 2.94 11.34
CA PRO A 121 -0.65 2.01 11.90
C PRO A 121 -1.27 1.18 13.01
N ALA A 122 -0.96 -0.12 13.01
CA ALA A 122 -1.52 -1.06 13.96
C ALA A 122 -0.54 -2.21 14.19
N ARG A 123 -0.91 -3.12 15.05
CA ARG A 123 -0.17 -4.38 15.23
C ARG A 123 -1.19 -5.50 15.10
N CYS A 124 -0.93 -6.44 14.18
CA CYS A 124 -1.86 -7.54 13.97
C CYS A 124 -1.82 -8.52 15.16
N ALA A 125 -2.85 -9.35 15.24
CA ALA A 125 -2.99 -10.28 16.38
C ALA A 125 -1.80 -11.23 16.49
N ASP A 126 -1.27 -11.70 15.37
CA ASP A 126 -0.13 -12.61 15.39
C ASP A 126 1.12 -11.94 15.95
N CYS A 127 1.41 -10.72 15.51
CA CYS A 127 2.56 -9.98 16.02
C CYS A 127 2.38 -9.61 17.49
N ALA A 128 1.15 -9.28 17.90
CA ALA A 128 0.87 -8.95 19.29
C ALA A 128 1.12 -10.15 20.20
N ARG A 129 0.97 -11.37 19.69
CA ARG A 129 1.24 -12.59 20.45
C ARG A 129 2.70 -13.02 20.39
N GLY A 130 3.56 -12.25 19.72
CA GLY A 130 4.97 -12.58 19.61
C GLY A 130 5.31 -13.60 18.52
N HIS A 131 4.44 -13.77 17.54
CA HIS A 131 4.66 -14.69 16.42
C HIS A 131 5.02 -13.94 15.14
N ALA A 132 5.88 -12.95 15.27
CA ALA A 132 6.21 -12.02 14.20
C ALA A 132 7.27 -12.54 13.23
N SER A 133 7.72 -13.74 13.33
CA SER A 133 8.76 -14.28 12.46
C SER A 133 8.23 -14.76 11.13
#